data_a74afe06a9f22af35bbd7b39cf9d03f3
#
_entry.id   a74afe06a9f22af35bbd7b39cf9d03f3
#
_cell.length_a   1.000
_cell.length_b   1.000
_cell.length_c   1.000
_cell.angle_alpha   90.00
_cell.angle_beta   90.00
_cell.angle_gamma   90.00
#
_symmetry.space_group_name_H-M   'P 1'
#
loop_
_entity.id
_entity.type
_entity.pdbx_description
1 polymer ?
#
loop_
_entity_poly.entity_id
_entity_poly.type
_entity_poly.pdbx_seq_one_letter_code
_entity_poly.pdbx_strand_id
1 'polypeptide(L)'
;MLMDKEKLEQKFNEAMSYTDYVSLAESLGQRMPWDQRHGQLELTNDQNALISSFEREMNVLCLTGTWCGDCALQGSAMQRIAEANEKIHLRFLQREDEHADLIVKAQINQGFRVPVTWFMAEDFEPVGVFGDRSLSRYRSMARIALGEHSNVLAEAPADPVREVLNEMIDEFERVNLMLRISPRLREKHGD
;
A
#
# COMPACT_ATOMS: atom_id res chain seq x y z
N MET A 1 -11.58 5.61 -12.08
CA MET A 1 -12.49 4.51 -12.44
C MET A 1 -11.95 3.24 -11.80
N LEU A 2 -12.74 2.57 -10.96
CA LEU A 2 -12.33 1.31 -10.36
C LEU A 2 -12.02 0.30 -11.47
N MET A 3 -10.97 -0.48 -11.25
CA MET A 3 -10.64 -1.56 -12.19
C MET A 3 -11.64 -2.69 -12.07
N ASP A 4 -11.79 -3.40 -13.18
CA ASP A 4 -12.55 -4.63 -13.28
C ASP A 4 -11.94 -5.71 -12.38
N LYS A 5 -12.80 -6.46 -11.70
CA LYS A 5 -12.48 -7.55 -10.77
C LYS A 5 -11.60 -8.61 -11.43
N GLU A 6 -11.98 -9.09 -12.60
CA GLU A 6 -11.28 -10.14 -13.33
C GLU A 6 -9.84 -9.69 -13.69
N LYS A 7 -9.69 -8.41 -14.01
CA LYS A 7 -8.38 -7.83 -14.30
C LYS A 7 -7.52 -7.70 -13.05
N LEU A 8 -8.09 -7.31 -11.93
CA LEU A 8 -7.39 -7.24 -10.65
C LEU A 8 -6.94 -8.62 -10.18
N GLU A 9 -7.82 -9.63 -10.28
CA GLU A 9 -7.49 -11.02 -9.96
C GLU A 9 -6.35 -11.54 -10.84
N GLN A 10 -6.41 -11.32 -12.15
CA GLN A 10 -5.33 -11.68 -13.07
C GLN A 10 -4.01 -11.05 -12.62
N LYS A 11 -3.99 -9.73 -12.41
CA LYS A 11 -2.77 -8.99 -12.03
C LYS A 11 -2.24 -9.38 -10.64
N PHE A 12 -3.13 -9.70 -9.72
CA PHE A 12 -2.75 -10.20 -8.40
C PHE A 12 -2.05 -11.57 -8.49
N ASN A 13 -2.55 -12.46 -9.35
CA ASN A 13 -1.96 -13.78 -9.58
C ASN A 13 -0.61 -13.72 -10.33
N GLU A 14 -0.40 -12.69 -11.17
CA GLU A 14 0.89 -12.40 -11.83
C GLU A 14 1.91 -11.75 -10.88
N ALA A 15 1.45 -11.17 -9.76
CA ALA A 15 2.25 -10.35 -8.86
C ALA A 15 3.10 -11.18 -7.89
N MET A 16 4.21 -10.61 -7.44
CA MET A 16 5.21 -11.23 -6.57
C MET A 16 4.87 -11.11 -5.09
N SER A 17 5.32 -12.06 -4.28
CA SER A 17 5.43 -11.87 -2.84
C SER A 17 6.44 -10.77 -2.52
N TYR A 18 6.44 -10.26 -1.28
CA TYR A 18 7.46 -9.30 -0.83
C TYR A 18 8.87 -9.86 -0.98
N THR A 19 9.09 -11.10 -0.59
CA THR A 19 10.40 -11.76 -0.68
C THR A 19 10.90 -11.85 -2.12
N ASP A 20 10.04 -12.27 -3.06
CA ASP A 20 10.39 -12.34 -4.47
C ASP A 20 10.65 -10.96 -5.06
N TYR A 21 9.85 -9.97 -4.67
CA TYR A 21 10.00 -8.58 -5.12
C TYR A 21 11.33 -7.95 -4.63
N VAL A 22 11.70 -8.20 -3.37
CA VAL A 22 12.98 -7.73 -2.82
C VAL A 22 14.16 -8.47 -3.47
N SER A 23 13.99 -9.74 -3.85
CA SER A 23 14.99 -10.49 -4.63
C SER A 23 15.17 -9.92 -6.04
N LEU A 24 14.07 -9.50 -6.69
CA LEU A 24 14.15 -8.73 -7.94
C LEU A 24 14.92 -7.42 -7.73
N ALA A 25 14.58 -6.66 -6.68
CA ALA A 25 15.31 -5.44 -6.35
C ALA A 25 16.82 -5.67 -6.13
N GLU A 26 17.20 -6.79 -5.53
CA GLU A 26 18.60 -7.20 -5.38
C GLU A 26 19.30 -7.42 -6.72
N SER A 27 18.67 -8.15 -7.63
CA SER A 27 19.22 -8.40 -8.97
C SER A 27 19.45 -7.12 -9.77
N LEU A 28 18.70 -6.06 -9.45
CA LEU A 28 18.79 -4.72 -10.05
C LEU A 28 19.70 -3.75 -9.26
N GLY A 29 20.31 -4.20 -8.16
CA GLY A 29 21.12 -3.35 -7.28
C GLY A 29 20.33 -2.31 -6.49
N GLN A 30 19.04 -2.54 -6.25
CA GLN A 30 18.08 -1.58 -5.66
C GLN A 30 17.47 -2.06 -4.33
N ARG A 31 18.02 -3.12 -3.73
CA ARG A 31 17.49 -3.76 -2.52
C ARG A 31 17.65 -2.91 -1.26
N MET A 32 18.78 -2.20 -1.11
CA MET A 32 19.16 -1.52 0.14
C MET A 32 18.05 -0.61 0.71
N PRO A 33 17.35 0.23 -0.07
CA PRO A 33 16.26 1.06 0.47
C PRO A 33 15.11 0.22 1.06
N TRP A 34 14.79 -0.93 0.50
CA TRP A 34 13.73 -1.83 0.97
C TRP A 34 14.09 -2.45 2.31
N ASP A 35 15.29 -3.03 2.43
CA ASP A 35 15.79 -3.62 3.68
C ASP A 35 15.87 -2.57 4.79
N GLN A 36 16.38 -1.38 4.47
CA GLN A 36 16.49 -0.29 5.42
C GLN A 36 15.11 0.16 5.95
N ARG A 37 14.14 0.34 5.07
CA ARG A 37 12.80 0.77 5.46
C ARG A 37 12.07 -0.32 6.26
N HIS A 38 12.14 -1.56 5.81
CA HIS A 38 11.55 -2.67 6.54
C HIS A 38 12.16 -2.81 7.96
N GLY A 39 13.48 -2.66 8.10
CA GLY A 39 14.16 -2.70 9.40
C GLY A 39 13.85 -1.51 10.32
N GLN A 40 13.42 -0.36 9.78
CA GLN A 40 13.05 0.83 10.57
C GLN A 40 11.60 0.80 11.07
N LEU A 41 10.75 -0.05 10.48
CA LEU A 41 9.32 -0.09 10.76
C LEU A 41 9.00 -1.23 11.71
N GLU A 42 8.60 -0.88 12.93
CA GLU A 42 8.16 -1.81 13.96
C GLU A 42 6.73 -1.46 14.42
N LEU A 43 5.87 -2.46 14.53
CA LEU A 43 4.53 -2.29 15.09
C LEU A 43 4.62 -2.19 16.63
N THR A 44 3.84 -1.29 17.21
CA THR A 44 3.61 -1.30 18.66
C THR A 44 2.72 -2.49 19.03
N ASN A 45 2.66 -2.83 20.32
CA ASN A 45 1.77 -3.89 20.81
C ASN A 45 0.29 -3.60 20.46
N ASP A 46 -0.14 -2.34 20.57
CA ASP A 46 -1.52 -1.93 20.27
C ASP A 46 -1.81 -2.03 18.78
N GLN A 47 -0.88 -1.61 17.92
CA GLN A 47 -1.00 -1.76 16.46
C GLN A 47 -1.04 -3.23 16.04
N ASN A 48 -0.20 -4.05 16.64
CA ASN A 48 -0.19 -5.49 16.36
C ASN A 48 -1.51 -6.16 16.81
N ALA A 49 -2.02 -5.80 17.99
CA ALA A 49 -3.32 -6.27 18.46
C ALA A 49 -4.48 -5.84 17.55
N LEU A 50 -4.47 -4.57 17.10
CA LEU A 50 -5.46 -4.04 16.16
C LEU A 50 -5.44 -4.83 14.85
N ILE A 51 -4.28 -4.97 14.20
CA ILE A 51 -4.15 -5.65 12.91
C ILE A 51 -4.51 -7.13 13.03
N SER A 52 -4.07 -7.80 14.10
CA SER A 52 -4.40 -9.21 14.37
C SER A 52 -5.91 -9.45 14.57
N SER A 53 -6.68 -8.39 14.89
CA SER A 53 -8.13 -8.47 15.05
C SER A 53 -8.91 -8.42 13.73
N PHE A 54 -8.27 -8.20 12.59
CA PHE A 54 -8.94 -8.16 11.29
C PHE A 54 -9.41 -9.55 10.89
N GLU A 55 -10.71 -9.69 10.60
CA GLU A 55 -11.34 -11.00 10.42
C GLU A 55 -11.61 -11.38 8.97
N ARG A 56 -11.72 -10.38 8.07
CA ARG A 56 -11.97 -10.66 6.65
C ARG A 56 -10.67 -10.81 5.88
N GLU A 57 -10.63 -11.75 4.96
CA GLU A 57 -9.54 -11.82 4.00
C GLU A 57 -9.53 -10.57 3.11
N MET A 58 -8.34 -10.05 2.88
CA MET A 58 -8.08 -8.85 2.11
C MET A 58 -6.97 -9.13 1.10
N ASN A 59 -7.28 -9.01 -0.19
CA ASN A 59 -6.29 -9.06 -1.25
C ASN A 59 -5.78 -7.64 -1.53
N VAL A 60 -4.47 -7.44 -1.50
CA VAL A 60 -3.82 -6.13 -1.67
C VAL A 60 -2.79 -6.22 -2.79
N LEU A 61 -3.00 -5.46 -3.86
CA LEU A 61 -2.10 -5.39 -5.01
C LEU A 61 -1.42 -4.02 -5.05
N CYS A 62 -0.11 -3.98 -4.96
CA CYS A 62 0.69 -2.76 -5.03
C CYS A 62 1.47 -2.70 -6.34
N LEU A 63 1.08 -1.79 -7.24
CA LEU A 63 1.91 -1.38 -8.38
C LEU A 63 3.03 -0.48 -7.87
N THR A 64 4.27 -0.87 -8.09
CA THR A 64 5.43 -0.28 -7.42
C THR A 64 6.66 -0.23 -8.33
N GLY A 65 7.76 0.35 -7.87
CA GLY A 65 9.04 0.36 -8.57
C GLY A 65 10.19 0.15 -7.61
N THR A 66 11.07 -0.81 -7.91
CA THR A 66 12.21 -1.15 -7.05
C THR A 66 13.14 0.04 -6.78
N TRP A 67 13.23 0.98 -7.74
CA TRP A 67 14.04 2.22 -7.67
C TRP A 67 13.42 3.34 -6.83
N CYS A 68 12.13 3.22 -6.47
CA CYS A 68 11.34 4.31 -5.90
C CYS A 68 11.42 4.31 -4.38
N GLY A 69 11.92 5.38 -3.77
CA GLY A 69 12.04 5.49 -2.31
C GLY A 69 10.69 5.55 -1.57
N ASP A 70 9.66 6.17 -2.17
CA ASP A 70 8.30 6.17 -1.60
C ASP A 70 7.67 4.76 -1.70
N CYS A 71 8.01 3.99 -2.75
CA CYS A 71 7.60 2.60 -2.88
C CYS A 71 8.24 1.71 -1.80
N ALA A 72 9.54 1.88 -1.58
CA ALA A 72 10.24 1.13 -0.53
C ALA A 72 9.65 1.43 0.87
N LEU A 73 9.30 2.69 1.15
CA LEU A 73 8.72 3.07 2.44
C LEU A 73 7.30 2.50 2.62
N GLN A 74 6.40 2.76 1.67
CA GLN A 74 5.01 2.30 1.78
C GLN A 74 4.90 0.78 1.62
N GLY A 75 5.68 0.18 0.70
CA GLY A 75 5.71 -1.27 0.50
C GLY A 75 6.17 -2.01 1.76
N SER A 76 7.22 -1.50 2.43
CA SER A 76 7.68 -2.07 3.69
C SER A 76 6.67 -1.87 4.84
N ALA A 77 5.97 -0.73 4.89
CA ALA A 77 4.91 -0.51 5.88
C ALA A 77 3.74 -1.50 5.69
N MET A 78 3.28 -1.68 4.45
CA MET A 78 2.24 -2.66 4.11
C MET A 78 2.68 -4.09 4.41
N GLN A 79 3.96 -4.42 4.17
CA GLN A 79 4.51 -5.73 4.51
C GLN A 79 4.49 -5.99 6.02
N ARG A 80 4.86 -5.00 6.86
CA ARG A 80 4.75 -5.13 8.32
C ARG A 80 3.32 -5.39 8.79
N ILE A 81 2.34 -4.75 8.14
CA ILE A 81 0.92 -4.99 8.41
C ILE A 81 0.52 -6.41 7.99
N ALA A 82 0.92 -6.85 6.80
CA ALA A 82 0.60 -8.19 6.31
C ALA A 82 1.27 -9.31 7.13
N GLU A 83 2.47 -9.08 7.68
CA GLU A 83 3.15 -10.02 8.58
C GLU A 83 2.39 -10.22 9.92
N ALA A 84 1.59 -9.23 10.34
CA ALA A 84 0.83 -9.29 11.57
C ALA A 84 -0.54 -10.00 11.46
N ASN A 85 -1.00 -10.29 10.23
CA ASN A 85 -2.27 -10.98 10.01
C ASN A 85 -2.26 -11.78 8.70
N GLU A 86 -2.37 -13.10 8.81
CA GLU A 86 -2.36 -14.05 7.68
C GLU A 86 -3.51 -13.88 6.68
N LYS A 87 -4.57 -13.16 7.05
CA LYS A 87 -5.72 -12.84 6.17
C LYS A 87 -5.45 -11.67 5.22
N ILE A 88 -4.29 -11.03 5.33
CA ILE A 88 -3.85 -9.96 4.45
C ILE A 88 -2.90 -10.54 3.40
N HIS A 89 -3.41 -10.68 2.18
CA HIS A 89 -2.65 -11.21 1.05
C HIS A 89 -2.06 -10.07 0.22
N LEU A 90 -0.82 -9.68 0.53
CA LEU A 90 -0.12 -8.57 -0.14
C LEU A 90 0.75 -9.08 -1.28
N ARG A 91 0.62 -8.45 -2.45
CA ARG A 91 1.40 -8.73 -3.65
C ARG A 91 1.94 -7.45 -4.29
N PHE A 92 3.09 -7.57 -4.93
CA PHE A 92 3.81 -6.46 -5.55
C PHE A 92 3.97 -6.68 -7.05
N LEU A 93 3.65 -5.67 -7.83
CA LEU A 93 3.77 -5.69 -9.28
C LEU A 93 4.74 -4.59 -9.71
N GLN A 94 5.80 -4.96 -10.44
CA GLN A 94 6.77 -4.00 -10.93
C GLN A 94 6.15 -3.13 -12.04
N ARG A 95 6.42 -1.83 -12.01
CA ARG A 95 5.99 -0.92 -13.07
C ARG A 95 6.84 -1.10 -14.32
N GLU A 96 6.37 -1.94 -15.21
CA GLU A 96 6.97 -2.29 -16.51
C GLU A 96 5.94 -2.24 -17.62
N ASP A 97 6.39 -2.23 -18.88
CA ASP A 97 5.52 -2.06 -20.05
C ASP A 97 4.48 -3.17 -20.21
N GLU A 98 4.75 -4.38 -19.72
CA GLU A 98 3.78 -5.49 -19.69
C GLU A 98 2.53 -5.21 -18.83
N HIS A 99 2.62 -4.20 -17.94
CA HIS A 99 1.53 -3.73 -17.09
C HIS A 99 1.03 -2.34 -17.49
N ALA A 100 1.28 -1.90 -18.74
CA ALA A 100 0.90 -0.57 -19.23
C ALA A 100 -0.59 -0.28 -19.08
N ASP A 101 -1.45 -1.29 -19.22
CA ASP A 101 -2.89 -1.18 -19.03
C ASP A 101 -3.27 -0.78 -17.59
N LEU A 102 -2.57 -1.32 -16.60
CA LEU A 102 -2.72 -0.96 -15.20
C LEU A 102 -2.14 0.44 -14.93
N ILE A 103 -0.94 0.72 -15.43
CA ILE A 103 -0.22 1.98 -15.27
C ILE A 103 -1.05 3.15 -15.79
N VAL A 104 -1.64 3.01 -16.99
CA VAL A 104 -2.47 4.05 -17.60
C VAL A 104 -3.74 4.32 -16.80
N LYS A 105 -4.38 3.28 -16.26
CA LYS A 105 -5.58 3.42 -15.42
C LYS A 105 -5.28 3.99 -14.03
N ALA A 106 -4.07 3.80 -13.54
CA ALA A 106 -3.60 4.26 -12.23
C ALA A 106 -3.03 5.68 -12.24
N GLN A 107 -3.22 6.45 -13.32
CA GLN A 107 -2.70 7.82 -13.40
C GLN A 107 -3.19 8.70 -12.24
N ILE A 108 -2.25 9.41 -11.61
CA ILE A 108 -2.52 10.41 -10.58
C ILE A 108 -1.98 11.74 -11.07
N ASN A 109 -2.86 12.73 -11.20
CA ASN A 109 -2.53 14.05 -11.70
C ASN A 109 -1.73 13.98 -13.03
N GLN A 110 -2.24 13.19 -13.99
CA GLN A 110 -1.66 12.93 -15.32
C GLN A 110 -0.26 12.29 -15.30
N GLY A 111 0.21 11.81 -14.15
CA GLY A 111 1.50 11.14 -14.01
C GLY A 111 1.34 9.64 -13.78
N PHE A 112 2.23 8.85 -14.39
CA PHE A 112 2.37 7.42 -14.13
C PHE A 112 3.12 7.19 -12.82
N ARG A 113 2.48 7.52 -11.71
CA ARG A 113 3.09 7.51 -10.40
C ARG A 113 3.02 6.15 -9.74
N VAL A 114 3.97 5.89 -8.85
CA VAL A 114 4.02 4.73 -7.96
C VAL A 114 4.44 5.18 -6.57
N PRO A 115 4.03 4.47 -5.50
CA PRO A 115 3.18 3.28 -5.52
C PRO A 115 1.70 3.61 -5.76
N VAL A 116 0.93 2.66 -6.29
CA VAL A 116 -0.54 2.67 -6.28
C VAL A 116 -1.03 1.31 -5.80
N THR A 117 -1.91 1.31 -4.82
CA THR A 117 -2.37 0.10 -4.14
C THR A 117 -3.87 -0.07 -4.29
N TRP A 118 -4.30 -1.24 -4.76
CA TRP A 118 -5.70 -1.66 -4.79
C TRP A 118 -5.97 -2.59 -3.63
N PHE A 119 -7.03 -2.29 -2.91
CA PHE A 119 -7.59 -3.15 -1.87
C PHE A 119 -8.81 -3.86 -2.42
N MET A 120 -8.88 -5.16 -2.22
CA MET A 120 -9.93 -6.03 -2.73
C MET A 120 -10.43 -6.95 -1.63
N ALA A 121 -11.68 -7.35 -1.75
CA ALA A 121 -12.26 -8.40 -0.92
C ALA A 121 -11.65 -9.77 -1.25
N GLU A 122 -12.04 -10.81 -0.50
CA GLU A 122 -11.62 -12.20 -0.69
C GLU A 122 -11.90 -12.79 -2.09
N ASP A 123 -12.88 -12.20 -2.79
CA ASP A 123 -13.28 -12.56 -4.15
C ASP A 123 -12.82 -11.54 -5.21
N PHE A 124 -11.80 -10.76 -4.90
CA PHE A 124 -11.21 -9.71 -5.73
C PHE A 124 -12.11 -8.53 -6.08
N GLU A 125 -13.31 -8.44 -5.47
CA GLU A 125 -14.14 -7.25 -5.64
C GLU A 125 -13.42 -6.01 -5.12
N PRO A 126 -13.23 -4.94 -5.96
CA PRO A 126 -12.48 -3.78 -5.54
C PRO A 126 -13.17 -3.00 -4.42
N VAL A 127 -12.43 -2.67 -3.38
CA VAL A 127 -12.90 -1.96 -2.18
C VAL A 127 -12.36 -0.54 -2.12
N GLY A 128 -11.11 -0.32 -2.51
CA GLY A 128 -10.47 0.97 -2.48
C GLY A 128 -9.16 1.03 -3.26
N VAL A 129 -8.71 2.26 -3.50
CA VAL A 129 -7.41 2.55 -4.13
C VAL A 129 -6.70 3.59 -3.29
N PHE A 130 -5.43 3.35 -2.98
CA PHE A 130 -4.55 4.30 -2.31
C PHE A 130 -3.33 4.60 -3.19
N GLY A 131 -2.95 5.85 -3.24
CA GLY A 131 -1.72 6.27 -3.92
C GLY A 131 -1.71 7.78 -4.18
N ASP A 132 -0.59 8.36 -4.60
CA ASP A 132 0.74 7.74 -4.76
C ASP A 132 1.55 7.82 -3.47
N ARG A 133 1.22 8.77 -2.60
CA ARG A 133 1.89 9.04 -1.33
C ARG A 133 0.90 9.29 -0.22
N SER A 134 1.33 9.04 0.99
CA SER A 134 0.59 9.38 2.19
C SER A 134 0.54 10.91 2.40
N LEU A 135 -0.41 11.37 3.22
CA LEU A 135 -0.57 12.79 3.54
C LEU A 135 0.69 13.36 4.22
N SER A 136 1.27 12.63 5.15
CA SER A 136 2.51 13.03 5.84
C SER A 136 3.67 13.22 4.87
N ARG A 137 3.76 12.36 3.86
CA ARG A 137 4.77 12.46 2.82
C ARG A 137 4.55 13.71 1.96
N TYR A 138 3.32 14.02 1.59
CA TYR A 138 2.99 15.26 0.86
C TYR A 138 3.28 16.51 1.69
N ARG A 139 2.96 16.52 2.99
CA ARG A 139 3.31 17.62 3.91
C ARG A 139 4.81 17.88 3.93
N SER A 140 5.62 16.84 4.08
CA SER A 140 7.08 16.95 4.06
C SER A 140 7.60 17.50 2.74
N MET A 141 7.09 17.01 1.61
CA MET A 141 7.47 17.47 0.28
C MET A 141 7.04 18.92 0.01
N ALA A 142 5.83 19.30 0.40
CA ALA A 142 5.32 20.65 0.24
C ALA A 142 6.18 21.67 1.00
N ARG A 143 6.58 21.33 2.23
CA ARG A 143 7.46 22.19 3.03
C ARG A 143 8.81 22.43 2.35
N ILE A 144 9.39 21.37 1.76
CA ILE A 144 10.66 21.49 1.02
C ILE A 144 10.49 22.31 -0.26
N ALA A 145 9.45 22.02 -1.05
CA ALA A 145 9.28 22.61 -2.37
C ALA A 145 8.80 24.07 -2.34
N LEU A 146 7.98 24.44 -1.36
CA LEU A 146 7.34 25.76 -1.28
C LEU A 146 8.06 26.73 -0.31
N GLY A 147 8.94 26.20 0.55
CA GLY A 147 9.69 26.97 1.54
C GLY A 147 8.88 27.45 2.75
N GLU A 148 9.56 28.06 3.71
CA GLU A 148 8.98 28.48 5.00
C GLU A 148 7.94 29.60 4.89
N HIS A 149 8.00 30.40 3.81
CA HIS A 149 7.07 31.52 3.58
C HIS A 149 5.82 31.13 2.79
N SER A 150 5.63 29.84 2.57
CA SER A 150 4.44 29.36 1.87
C SER A 150 3.20 29.44 2.77
N ASN A 151 2.02 29.58 2.14
CA ASN A 151 0.72 29.52 2.84
C ASN A 151 0.32 28.10 3.25
N VAL A 152 1.25 27.14 3.27
CA VAL A 152 0.99 25.76 3.71
C VAL A 152 1.01 25.73 5.23
N LEU A 153 -0.19 25.61 5.84
CA LEU A 153 -0.36 25.61 7.29
C LEU A 153 -0.11 24.22 7.92
N ALA A 154 -0.12 23.17 7.10
CA ALA A 154 0.09 21.81 7.60
C ALA A 154 1.57 21.56 7.92
N GLU A 155 1.85 21.12 9.14
CA GLU A 155 3.20 20.80 9.55
C GLU A 155 3.63 19.41 9.04
N ALA A 156 4.92 19.29 8.70
CA ALA A 156 5.51 17.98 8.44
C ALA A 156 5.63 17.20 9.77
N PRO A 157 5.40 15.88 9.77
CA PRO A 157 5.53 15.08 10.98
C PRO A 157 6.98 15.05 11.49
N ALA A 158 7.15 14.94 12.80
CA ALA A 158 8.47 14.82 13.44
C ALA A 158 9.20 13.53 13.02
N ASP A 159 8.46 12.44 12.89
CA ASP A 159 8.93 11.16 12.34
C ASP A 159 8.12 10.78 11.09
N PRO A 160 8.60 11.18 9.89
CA PRO A 160 7.88 10.90 8.65
C PRO A 160 7.77 9.41 8.31
N VAL A 161 8.71 8.58 8.76
CA VAL A 161 8.70 7.13 8.49
C VAL A 161 7.61 6.47 9.33
N ARG A 162 7.57 6.81 10.61
CA ARG A 162 6.56 6.30 11.54
C ARG A 162 5.15 6.72 11.13
N GLU A 163 5.00 7.97 10.68
CA GLU A 163 3.70 8.49 10.29
C GLU A 163 3.16 7.81 9.02
N VAL A 164 4.01 7.46 8.06
CA VAL A 164 3.59 6.66 6.91
C VAL A 164 3.06 5.29 7.35
N LEU A 165 3.69 4.64 8.35
CA LEU A 165 3.17 3.38 8.89
C LEU A 165 1.79 3.58 9.54
N ASN A 166 1.60 4.64 10.33
CA ASN A 166 0.32 4.94 10.96
C ASN A 166 -0.77 5.15 9.91
N GLU A 167 -0.51 5.97 8.89
CA GLU A 167 -1.47 6.22 7.80
C GLU A 167 -1.79 4.94 6.99
N MET A 168 -0.83 4.02 6.82
CA MET A 168 -1.10 2.72 6.21
C MET A 168 -1.96 1.84 7.10
N ILE A 169 -1.73 1.82 8.41
CA ILE A 169 -2.57 1.08 9.37
C ILE A 169 -4.00 1.60 9.32
N ASP A 170 -4.20 2.93 9.34
CA ASP A 170 -5.52 3.56 9.25
C ASP A 170 -6.26 3.14 7.96
N GLU A 171 -5.54 3.07 6.83
CA GLU A 171 -6.14 2.64 5.57
C GLU A 171 -6.52 1.15 5.56
N PHE A 172 -5.66 0.28 6.10
CA PHE A 172 -5.97 -1.14 6.25
C PHE A 172 -7.15 -1.37 7.21
N GLU A 173 -7.21 -0.64 8.33
CA GLU A 173 -8.35 -0.68 9.25
C GLU A 173 -9.63 -0.22 8.56
N ARG A 174 -9.58 0.91 7.83
CA ARG A 174 -10.71 1.41 7.06
C ARG A 174 -11.26 0.35 6.10
N VAL A 175 -10.37 -0.32 5.37
CA VAL A 175 -10.75 -1.40 4.45
C VAL A 175 -11.32 -2.60 5.20
N ASN A 176 -10.69 -3.04 6.29
CA ASN A 176 -11.21 -4.12 7.14
C ASN A 176 -12.64 -3.82 7.62
N LEU A 177 -12.89 -2.61 8.12
CA LEU A 177 -14.22 -2.21 8.57
C LEU A 177 -15.24 -2.21 7.42
N MET A 178 -14.87 -1.74 6.23
CA MET A 178 -15.73 -1.82 5.04
C MET A 178 -16.09 -3.27 4.68
N LEU A 179 -15.13 -4.17 4.75
CA LEU A 179 -15.36 -5.60 4.50
C LEU A 179 -16.26 -6.22 5.58
N ARG A 180 -16.06 -5.84 6.86
CA ARG A 180 -16.86 -6.37 8.01
C ARG A 180 -18.34 -5.95 7.96
N ILE A 181 -18.62 -4.72 7.54
CA ILE A 181 -19.99 -4.21 7.44
C ILE A 181 -20.67 -4.47 6.08
N SER A 182 -19.95 -5.08 5.13
CA SER A 182 -20.49 -5.39 3.80
C SER A 182 -21.67 -6.38 3.89
N PRO A 183 -22.89 -6.02 3.47
CA PRO A 183 -24.03 -6.93 3.51
C PRO A 183 -23.79 -8.25 2.77
N ARG A 184 -23.13 -8.16 1.61
CA ARG A 184 -22.77 -9.31 0.77
C ARG A 184 -21.83 -10.29 1.50
N LEU A 185 -20.80 -9.77 2.17
CA LEU A 185 -19.84 -10.63 2.89
C LEU A 185 -20.44 -11.16 4.19
N ARG A 186 -21.25 -10.37 4.88
CA ARG A 186 -21.97 -10.82 6.07
C ARG A 186 -22.95 -11.96 5.73
N GLU A 187 -23.69 -11.84 4.64
CA GLU A 187 -24.57 -12.94 4.16
C GLU A 187 -23.77 -14.19 3.84
N LYS A 188 -22.62 -14.05 3.14
CA LYS A 188 -21.73 -15.18 2.80
C LYS A 188 -21.19 -15.89 4.03
N HIS A 189 -20.79 -15.16 5.06
CA HIS A 189 -20.16 -15.70 6.27
C HIS A 189 -21.16 -15.99 7.41
N GLY A 190 -22.42 -15.57 7.30
CA GLY A 190 -23.46 -15.83 8.28
C GLY A 190 -23.35 -14.98 9.56
N ASP A 191 -22.77 -13.77 9.48
CA ASP A 191 -22.52 -12.84 10.61
C ASP A 191 -23.04 -11.42 10.40
#